data_82bc00d68f175c8ae988979a355d94ef
#
_entry.id   82bc00d68f175c8ae988979a355d94ef
#
_cell.length_a   1.000
_cell.length_b   1.000
_cell.length_c   1.000
_cell.angle_alpha   90.00
_cell.angle_beta   90.00
_cell.angle_gamma   90.00
#
_symmetry.space_group_name_H-M   'P 1'
#
loop_
_entity.id
_entity.type
_entity.pdbx_description
1 polymer ?
#
loop_
_entity_poly.entity_id
_entity_poly.type
_entity_poly.pdbx_seq_one_letter_code
_entity_poly.pdbx_strand_id
1 'polypeptide(L)'
;MSEIKPIGFVRGGRKEPVDDDWGKVEADIVLDAQQFSADSTAGLGDFSHLTVIYQFHLVPDAEIQSGSRHPRGRTDWPKVGIFAQRGKGRPNRIGVTTCDIVTVAGLTVRVRGLDAIDGTPVLDIKPHMTGFEPRGQVREPAWVKEIMKEYW
;
A
#
# COMPACT_ATOMS: atom_id res chain seq x y z
N MET A 1 2.63 -24.44 -2.54
CA MET A 1 2.82 -22.97 -2.65
C MET A 1 3.64 -22.48 -1.47
N SER A 2 4.65 -21.66 -1.71
CA SER A 2 5.48 -21.11 -0.63
C SER A 2 4.67 -20.17 0.27
N GLU A 3 4.93 -20.22 1.55
CA GLU A 3 4.38 -19.25 2.50
C GLU A 3 5.07 -17.91 2.29
N ILE A 4 4.28 -16.82 2.24
CA ILE A 4 4.81 -15.47 2.16
C ILE A 4 5.08 -14.96 3.56
N LYS A 5 6.34 -14.68 3.86
CA LYS A 5 6.78 -14.16 5.14
C LYS A 5 6.98 -12.65 5.07
N PRO A 6 6.46 -11.87 6.03
CA PRO A 6 6.75 -10.44 6.07
C PRO A 6 8.26 -10.16 6.14
N ILE A 7 8.71 -9.17 5.37
CA ILE A 7 10.10 -8.71 5.40
C ILE A 7 10.35 -7.62 6.44
N GLY A 8 9.29 -7.05 6.99
CA GLY A 8 9.35 -5.98 7.96
C GLY A 8 7.95 -5.46 8.29
N PHE A 9 7.91 -4.32 8.97
CA PHE A 9 6.65 -3.73 9.43
C PHE A 9 6.70 -2.22 9.29
N VAL A 10 5.51 -1.64 9.08
CA VAL A 10 5.32 -0.19 9.17
C VAL A 10 5.34 0.23 10.64
N ARG A 11 6.10 1.27 10.96
CA ARG A 11 6.17 1.86 12.29
C ARG A 11 5.90 3.35 12.21
N GLY A 12 5.03 3.83 13.10
CA GLY A 12 4.62 5.23 13.11
C GLY A 12 3.50 5.52 12.11
N GLY A 13 3.30 6.80 11.81
CA GLY A 13 2.18 7.23 10.99
C GLY A 13 0.85 7.09 11.72
N ARG A 14 -0.20 6.78 10.96
CA ARG A 14 -1.53 6.58 11.53
C ARG A 14 -1.68 5.21 12.17
N LYS A 15 -2.46 5.16 13.23
CA LYS A 15 -2.81 3.92 13.93
C LYS A 15 -4.16 3.37 13.49
N GLU A 16 -5.03 4.20 12.93
CA GLU A 16 -6.38 3.83 12.53
C GLU A 16 -6.54 3.83 11.01
N PRO A 17 -7.27 2.84 10.47
CA PRO A 17 -7.47 2.69 9.03
C PRO A 17 -8.54 3.64 8.51
N VAL A 18 -8.21 4.92 8.36
CA VAL A 18 -9.10 5.91 7.74
C VAL A 18 -8.99 5.85 6.21
N ASP A 19 -9.99 6.37 5.50
CA ASP A 19 -10.05 6.26 4.05
C ASP A 19 -9.19 7.30 3.32
N ASP A 20 -9.07 8.51 3.84
CA ASP A 20 -8.53 9.67 3.11
C ASP A 20 -7.35 10.36 3.83
N ASP A 21 -6.78 11.38 3.18
CA ASP A 21 -5.73 12.26 3.73
C ASP A 21 -4.40 11.55 4.04
N TRP A 22 -3.95 10.72 3.12
CA TRP A 22 -2.72 9.95 3.28
C TRP A 22 -1.46 10.63 2.73
N GLY A 23 -1.61 11.63 1.87
CA GLY A 23 -0.48 12.16 1.07
C GLY A 23 0.68 12.74 1.88
N LYS A 24 0.41 13.25 3.08
CA LYS A 24 1.43 13.85 3.95
C LYS A 24 1.85 12.95 5.12
N VAL A 25 1.26 11.77 5.22
CA VAL A 25 1.57 10.86 6.32
C VAL A 25 2.95 10.25 6.11
N GLU A 26 3.81 10.41 7.11
CA GLU A 26 5.14 9.79 7.12
C GLU A 26 5.16 8.61 8.09
N ALA A 27 5.88 7.57 7.72
CA ALA A 27 6.08 6.39 8.53
C ALA A 27 7.43 5.76 8.17
N ASP A 28 7.89 4.86 9.02
CA ASP A 28 9.09 4.06 8.76
C ASP A 28 8.69 2.66 8.33
N ILE A 29 9.35 2.13 7.31
CA ILE A 29 9.38 0.71 7.03
C ILE A 29 10.63 0.17 7.70
N VAL A 30 10.47 -0.69 8.70
CA VAL A 30 11.57 -1.30 9.43
C VAL A 30 11.71 -2.74 8.99
N LEU A 31 12.78 -3.03 8.24
CA LEU A 31 13.06 -4.37 7.75
C LEU A 31 13.63 -5.22 8.89
N ASP A 32 13.36 -6.53 8.82
CA ASP A 32 13.73 -7.49 9.86
C ASP A 32 15.25 -7.77 9.85
N ALA A 33 15.94 -7.30 10.87
CA ALA A 33 17.39 -7.47 11.02
C ALA A 33 17.82 -8.94 11.21
N GLN A 34 16.89 -9.84 11.52
CA GLN A 34 17.17 -11.28 11.57
C GLN A 34 17.21 -11.91 10.19
N GLN A 35 16.56 -11.28 9.20
CA GLN A 35 16.52 -11.77 7.81
C GLN A 35 17.51 -11.05 6.91
N PHE A 36 17.78 -9.77 7.16
CA PHE A 36 18.50 -8.89 6.23
C PHE A 36 19.63 -8.14 6.91
N SER A 37 20.65 -7.82 6.13
CA SER A 37 21.69 -6.87 6.47
C SER A 37 21.45 -5.55 5.75
N ALA A 38 22.19 -4.49 6.13
CA ALA A 38 22.08 -3.19 5.49
C ALA A 38 22.36 -3.20 3.98
N ASP A 39 23.07 -4.21 3.49
CA ASP A 39 23.32 -4.37 2.05
C ASP A 39 22.04 -4.55 1.24
N SER A 40 20.97 -5.04 1.85
CA SER A 40 19.70 -5.27 1.16
C SER A 40 19.04 -3.98 0.68
N THR A 41 19.38 -2.82 1.26
CA THR A 41 18.88 -1.51 0.86
C THR A 41 19.91 -0.66 0.11
N ALA A 42 21.08 -1.22 -0.19
CA ALA A 42 22.13 -0.50 -0.92
C ALA A 42 21.60 -0.02 -2.27
N GLY A 43 21.78 1.27 -2.56
CA GLY A 43 21.31 1.89 -3.81
C GLY A 43 19.85 2.33 -3.79
N LEU A 44 19.05 1.95 -2.80
CA LEU A 44 17.64 2.35 -2.73
C LEU A 44 17.46 3.85 -2.59
N GLY A 45 18.38 4.53 -1.90
CA GLY A 45 18.35 5.98 -1.73
C GLY A 45 18.53 6.79 -3.01
N ASP A 46 18.94 6.17 -4.12
CA ASP A 46 19.04 6.84 -5.43
C ASP A 46 17.66 6.97 -6.12
N PHE A 47 16.64 6.31 -5.60
CA PHE A 47 15.28 6.37 -6.12
C PHE A 47 14.43 7.35 -5.31
N SER A 48 13.54 8.05 -5.98
CA SER A 48 12.61 8.98 -5.34
C SER A 48 11.39 8.29 -4.74
N HIS A 49 11.01 7.14 -5.29
CA HIS A 49 9.76 6.45 -4.93
C HIS A 49 9.97 4.97 -4.72
N LEU A 50 9.12 4.43 -3.86
CA LEU A 50 9.11 3.03 -3.46
C LEU A 50 7.72 2.45 -3.66
N THR A 51 7.63 1.30 -4.32
CA THR A 51 6.39 0.52 -4.34
C THR A 51 6.43 -0.46 -3.18
N VAL A 52 5.42 -0.37 -2.31
CA VAL A 52 5.27 -1.18 -1.10
C VAL A 52 4.11 -2.14 -1.28
N ILE A 53 4.37 -3.42 -1.03
CA ILE A 53 3.37 -4.48 -1.03
C ILE A 53 3.19 -4.91 0.42
N TYR A 54 1.97 -4.80 0.92
CA TYR A 54 1.68 -4.97 2.35
C TYR A 54 0.37 -5.70 2.57
N GLN A 55 0.10 -6.09 3.80
CA GLN A 55 -1.11 -6.80 4.15
C GLN A 55 -2.02 -5.95 5.04
N PHE A 56 -3.30 -5.90 4.70
CA PHE A 56 -4.34 -5.29 5.55
C PHE A 56 -4.62 -6.22 6.74
N HIS A 57 -3.74 -6.23 7.72
CA HIS A 57 -3.71 -7.23 8.81
C HIS A 57 -4.85 -7.14 9.80
N LEU A 58 -5.52 -5.97 9.89
CA LEU A 58 -6.65 -5.77 10.81
C LEU A 58 -8.02 -6.05 10.19
N VAL A 59 -8.08 -6.40 8.91
CA VAL A 59 -9.35 -6.74 8.27
C VAL A 59 -9.77 -8.14 8.70
N PRO A 60 -10.90 -8.30 9.41
CA PRO A 60 -11.37 -9.61 9.84
C PRO A 60 -11.92 -10.44 8.67
N ASP A 61 -11.92 -11.75 8.81
CA ASP A 61 -12.38 -12.68 7.77
C ASP A 61 -13.82 -12.38 7.30
N ALA A 62 -14.68 -11.96 8.23
CA ALA A 62 -16.07 -11.63 7.94
C ALA A 62 -16.23 -10.43 6.98
N GLU A 63 -15.23 -9.58 6.87
CA GLU A 63 -15.24 -8.39 5.99
C GLU A 63 -14.64 -8.66 4.62
N ILE A 64 -14.12 -9.86 4.39
CA ILE A 64 -13.57 -10.22 3.08
C ILE A 64 -14.70 -10.36 2.06
N GLN A 65 -14.61 -9.57 1.02
CA GLN A 65 -15.54 -9.62 -0.10
C GLN A 65 -14.93 -10.44 -1.24
N SER A 66 -15.69 -11.42 -1.72
CA SER A 66 -15.30 -12.23 -2.90
C SER A 66 -16.18 -11.99 -4.12
N GLY A 67 -17.25 -11.21 -3.97
CA GLY A 67 -18.18 -10.86 -5.04
C GLY A 67 -18.11 -9.38 -5.41
N SER A 68 -19.25 -8.72 -5.38
CA SER A 68 -19.37 -7.29 -5.70
C SER A 68 -19.98 -6.50 -4.54
N ARG A 69 -19.63 -5.22 -4.47
CA ARG A 69 -20.22 -4.28 -3.51
C ARG A 69 -20.12 -2.85 -4.04
N HIS A 70 -20.86 -1.94 -3.40
CA HIS A 70 -20.67 -0.52 -3.64
C HIS A 70 -19.38 -0.06 -2.94
N PRO A 71 -18.46 0.61 -3.66
CA PRO A 71 -17.25 1.15 -3.03
C PRO A 71 -17.61 2.05 -1.84
N ARG A 72 -16.96 1.85 -0.69
CA ARG A 72 -17.23 2.54 0.59
C ARG A 72 -18.70 2.46 1.05
N GLY A 73 -19.47 1.48 0.55
CA GLY A 73 -20.89 1.35 0.86
C GLY A 73 -21.79 2.44 0.25
N ARG A 74 -21.25 3.26 -0.66
CA ARG A 74 -22.00 4.36 -1.26
C ARG A 74 -22.85 3.89 -2.43
N THR A 75 -24.16 4.03 -2.31
CA THR A 75 -25.11 3.59 -3.31
C THR A 75 -25.21 4.53 -4.53
N ASP A 76 -24.65 5.74 -4.44
CA ASP A 76 -24.53 6.67 -5.58
C ASP A 76 -23.39 6.31 -6.54
N TRP A 77 -22.50 5.39 -6.14
CA TRP A 77 -21.54 4.76 -7.02
C TRP A 77 -22.00 3.37 -7.44
N PRO A 78 -21.58 2.87 -8.60
CA PRO A 78 -22.03 1.57 -9.05
C PRO A 78 -21.53 0.44 -8.17
N LYS A 79 -22.31 -0.64 -8.11
CA LYS A 79 -21.90 -1.89 -7.47
C LYS A 79 -20.96 -2.62 -8.43
N VAL A 80 -19.71 -2.81 -8.03
CA VAL A 80 -18.69 -3.42 -8.87
C VAL A 80 -18.00 -4.57 -8.15
N GLY A 81 -17.41 -5.48 -8.89
CA GLY A 81 -16.65 -6.61 -8.34
C GLY A 81 -15.47 -6.15 -7.50
N ILE A 82 -15.07 -6.98 -6.54
CA ILE A 82 -13.94 -6.66 -5.65
C ILE A 82 -12.63 -6.42 -6.43
N PHE A 83 -12.44 -7.09 -7.56
CA PHE A 83 -11.25 -6.90 -8.39
C PHE A 83 -11.30 -5.65 -9.28
N ALA A 84 -12.44 -4.97 -9.33
CA ALA A 84 -12.59 -3.63 -9.92
C ALA A 84 -12.46 -2.52 -8.86
N GLN A 85 -12.01 -2.85 -7.67
CA GLN A 85 -11.80 -1.96 -6.53
C GLN A 85 -10.42 -2.20 -5.91
N ARG A 86 -9.94 -1.22 -5.15
CA ARG A 86 -8.70 -1.33 -4.38
C ARG A 86 -8.95 -1.42 -2.87
N GLY A 87 -10.18 -1.70 -2.46
CA GLY A 87 -10.57 -1.80 -1.06
C GLY A 87 -9.85 -2.91 -0.29
N LYS A 88 -9.69 -2.70 1.02
CA LYS A 88 -8.92 -3.58 1.92
C LYS A 88 -9.60 -4.92 2.23
N GLY A 89 -10.93 -4.98 2.22
CA GLY A 89 -11.71 -6.20 2.46
C GLY A 89 -11.73 -7.10 1.23
N ARG A 90 -10.60 -7.64 0.86
CA ARG A 90 -10.39 -8.42 -0.36
C ARG A 90 -9.67 -9.73 -0.10
N PRO A 91 -9.76 -10.71 -1.02
CA PRO A 91 -9.00 -11.95 -0.89
C PRO A 91 -7.51 -11.69 -0.72
N ASN A 92 -6.87 -12.43 0.19
CA ASN A 92 -5.46 -12.29 0.58
C ASN A 92 -5.09 -10.96 1.26
N ARG A 93 -6.00 -9.97 1.31
CA ARG A 93 -5.79 -8.68 1.98
C ARG A 93 -4.50 -7.97 1.57
N ILE A 94 -4.14 -8.02 0.30
CA ILE A 94 -2.90 -7.40 -0.20
C ILE A 94 -3.17 -5.98 -0.67
N GLY A 95 -2.38 -5.04 -0.15
CA GLY A 95 -2.31 -3.66 -0.60
C GLY A 95 -1.04 -3.41 -1.39
N VAL A 96 -1.08 -2.44 -2.28
CA VAL A 96 0.09 -1.98 -3.04
C VAL A 96 -0.01 -0.48 -3.25
N THR A 97 1.06 0.23 -2.91
CA THR A 97 1.11 1.70 -3.06
C THR A 97 2.53 2.12 -3.41
N THR A 98 2.63 3.06 -4.33
CA THR A 98 3.89 3.75 -4.61
C THR A 98 3.90 5.05 -3.82
N CYS A 99 4.93 5.26 -3.01
CA CYS A 99 5.07 6.40 -2.12
C CYS A 99 6.45 7.05 -2.24
N ASP A 100 6.63 8.25 -1.65
CA ASP A 100 7.91 8.93 -1.63
C ASP A 100 8.88 8.25 -0.69
N ILE A 101 10.15 8.14 -1.09
CA ILE A 101 11.26 7.82 -0.19
C ILE A 101 11.74 9.15 0.41
N VAL A 102 11.66 9.26 1.73
CA VAL A 102 12.19 10.44 2.44
C VAL A 102 13.65 10.22 2.80
N THR A 103 13.99 9.10 3.45
CA THR A 103 15.36 8.71 3.78
C THR A 103 15.50 7.20 3.80
N VAL A 104 16.72 6.72 3.55
CA VAL A 104 17.12 5.33 3.71
C VAL A 104 18.27 5.30 4.69
N ALA A 105 18.10 4.65 5.83
CA ALA A 105 19.12 4.52 6.86
C ALA A 105 19.24 3.06 7.29
N GLY A 106 20.12 2.31 6.63
CA GLY A 106 20.25 0.88 6.86
C GLY A 106 18.95 0.14 6.55
N LEU A 107 18.41 -0.55 7.54
CA LEU A 107 17.16 -1.34 7.39
C LEU A 107 15.89 -0.52 7.66
N THR A 108 16.01 0.79 7.87
CA THR A 108 14.87 1.69 8.08
C THR A 108 14.70 2.60 6.87
N VAL A 109 13.54 2.53 6.24
CA VAL A 109 13.18 3.39 5.10
C VAL A 109 12.04 4.28 5.54
N ARG A 110 12.29 5.60 5.63
CA ARG A 110 11.23 6.57 5.89
C ARG A 110 10.53 6.92 4.60
N VAL A 111 9.22 6.82 4.61
CA VAL A 111 8.36 7.07 3.44
C VAL A 111 7.27 8.09 3.74
N ARG A 112 6.73 8.70 2.70
CA ARG A 112 5.59 9.62 2.76
C ARG A 112 4.54 9.20 1.76
N GLY A 113 3.27 9.24 2.18
CA GLY A 113 2.16 8.88 1.29
C GLY A 113 1.92 7.39 1.17
N LEU A 114 2.37 6.60 2.14
CA LEU A 114 2.01 5.18 2.24
C LEU A 114 0.72 5.06 3.04
N ASP A 115 -0.31 4.49 2.45
CA ASP A 115 -1.63 4.31 3.04
C ASP A 115 -1.75 3.01 3.86
N ALA A 116 -0.76 2.81 4.72
CA ALA A 116 -0.70 1.68 5.64
C ALA A 116 -0.52 2.19 7.08
N ILE A 117 -1.26 1.60 8.00
CA ILE A 117 -1.23 1.98 9.42
C ILE A 117 -0.01 1.41 10.13
N ASP A 118 0.28 1.95 11.32
CA ASP A 118 1.31 1.41 12.22
C ASP A 118 1.08 -0.08 12.47
N GLY A 119 2.13 -0.86 12.41
CA GLY A 119 2.09 -2.32 12.61
C GLY A 119 1.78 -3.13 11.36
N THR A 120 1.51 -2.51 10.23
CA THR A 120 1.20 -3.22 8.98
C THR A 120 2.37 -4.09 8.55
N PRO A 121 2.16 -5.40 8.29
CA PRO A 121 3.20 -6.26 7.73
C PRO A 121 3.53 -5.86 6.30
N VAL A 122 4.81 -5.72 6.00
CA VAL A 122 5.31 -5.44 4.66
C VAL A 122 5.79 -6.75 4.04
N LEU A 123 5.26 -7.06 2.86
CA LEU A 123 5.55 -8.32 2.16
C LEU A 123 6.70 -8.17 1.18
N ASP A 124 6.81 -7.01 0.54
CA ASP A 124 7.89 -6.71 -0.40
C ASP A 124 8.01 -5.20 -0.59
N ILE A 125 9.17 -4.76 -1.01
CA ILE A 125 9.42 -3.38 -1.45
C ILE A 125 10.22 -3.41 -2.74
N LYS A 126 9.89 -2.51 -3.66
CA LYS A 126 10.59 -2.37 -4.95
C LYS A 126 10.77 -0.89 -5.26
N PRO A 127 11.91 -0.48 -5.81
CA PRO A 127 12.04 0.89 -6.29
C PRO A 127 11.06 1.13 -7.43
N HIS A 128 10.47 2.32 -7.49
CA HIS A 128 9.67 2.69 -8.64
C HIS A 128 10.58 3.05 -9.81
N MET A 129 10.31 2.44 -10.94
CA MET A 129 10.99 2.71 -12.20
C MET A 129 9.96 3.18 -13.23
N THR A 130 10.24 4.27 -13.93
CA THR A 130 9.29 4.82 -14.91
C THR A 130 8.89 3.81 -15.99
N GLY A 131 9.77 2.86 -16.31
CA GLY A 131 9.48 1.79 -17.26
C GLY A 131 8.35 0.85 -16.84
N PHE A 132 7.96 0.84 -15.56
CA PHE A 132 6.84 0.05 -15.04
C PHE A 132 5.55 0.86 -14.87
N GLU A 133 5.53 2.12 -15.24
CA GLU A 133 4.27 2.87 -15.30
C GLU A 133 3.38 2.31 -16.41
N PRO A 134 2.04 2.47 -16.29
CA PRO A 134 1.14 2.02 -17.34
C PRO A 134 1.52 2.59 -18.70
N ARG A 135 1.65 1.73 -19.70
CA ARG A 135 1.98 2.13 -21.06
C ARG A 135 0.70 2.55 -21.78
N GLY A 136 0.78 3.62 -22.58
CA GLY A 136 -0.35 4.16 -23.29
C GLY A 136 -1.26 5.02 -22.43
N GLN A 137 -2.47 5.23 -22.88
CA GLN A 137 -3.45 6.10 -22.23
C GLN A 137 -4.18 5.35 -21.12
N VAL A 138 -4.21 5.93 -19.91
CA VAL A 138 -4.95 5.37 -18.78
C VAL A 138 -6.42 5.75 -18.89
N ARG A 139 -7.30 4.77 -18.70
CA ARG A 139 -8.75 4.94 -18.69
C ARG A 139 -9.32 4.41 -17.38
N GLU A 140 -10.21 5.16 -16.80
CA GLU A 140 -10.92 4.77 -15.57
C GLU A 140 -12.35 5.32 -15.57
N PRO A 141 -13.30 4.68 -14.85
CA PRO A 141 -14.66 5.19 -14.74
C PRO A 141 -14.70 6.48 -13.90
N ALA A 142 -15.73 7.30 -14.14
CA ALA A 142 -15.86 8.61 -13.49
C ALA A 142 -15.86 8.57 -11.97
N TRP A 143 -16.44 7.54 -11.35
CA TRP A 143 -16.53 7.42 -9.89
C TRP A 143 -15.15 7.30 -9.21
N VAL A 144 -14.12 6.84 -9.94
CA VAL A 144 -12.76 6.71 -9.40
C VAL A 144 -12.19 8.08 -9.02
N LYS A 145 -12.44 9.11 -9.82
CA LYS A 145 -11.99 10.47 -9.48
C LYS A 145 -12.68 11.01 -8.22
N GLU A 146 -13.94 10.65 -8.02
CA GLU A 146 -14.68 11.05 -6.83
C GLU A 146 -14.14 10.38 -5.58
N ILE A 147 -13.90 9.06 -5.62
CA ILE A 147 -13.38 8.31 -4.48
C ILE A 147 -11.96 8.75 -4.09
N MET A 148 -11.15 9.18 -5.07
CA MET A 148 -9.77 9.59 -4.84
C MET A 148 -9.61 11.07 -4.49
N LYS A 149 -10.68 11.85 -4.52
CA LYS A 149 -10.64 13.31 -4.38
C LYS A 149 -9.90 13.82 -3.14
N GLU A 150 -10.09 13.16 -2.00
CA GLU A 150 -9.48 13.54 -0.72
C GLU A 150 -8.48 12.48 -0.21
N TYR A 151 -8.11 11.54 -1.06
CA TYR A 151 -7.32 10.37 -0.64
C TYR A 151 -5.87 10.73 -0.28
N TRP A 152 -5.22 11.59 -1.10
CA TRP A 152 -3.83 12.04 -0.92
C TRP A 152 -3.70 13.44 -0.32
#